data_64a2697b5179c8a22acda840777ef31b
#
_entry.id   64a2697b5179c8a22acda840777ef31b
#
_cell.length_a   1.000
_cell.length_b   1.000
_cell.length_c   1.000
_cell.angle_alpha   90.00
_cell.angle_beta   90.00
_cell.angle_gamma   90.00
#
_symmetry.space_group_name_H-M   'P 1'
#
loop_
_entity.id
_entity.type
_entity.pdbx_description
1 polymer ?
#
loop_
_entity_poly.entity_id
_entity_poly.type
_entity_poly.pdbx_seq_one_letter_code
_entity_poly.pdbx_strand_id
1 'polypeptide(L)'
;MNRQENRIFLQSVDSTNEYLKRNAADLPDRTLVAAKHQSAGKGRLGRRWQDKEGDSLLCSWLFWELESEQMTLLPLLAGLAVRRALEKMGMKTALKWSNDVLAQSDGRWWKVAGILCESRIVNGRRAAICGIGINLRQSREFFESCGLEDASSL
;
A
#
# COMPACT_ATOMS: atom_id res chain seq x y z
N MET A 1 -2.93 -9.81 26.54
CA MET A 1 -4.07 -9.62 25.64
C MET A 1 -3.70 -10.22 24.28
N ASN A 2 -4.31 -11.35 23.92
CA ASN A 2 -4.17 -11.92 22.56
C ASN A 2 -4.76 -10.93 21.55
N ARG A 3 -3.90 -10.23 20.78
CA ARG A 3 -4.34 -9.47 19.60
C ARG A 3 -4.69 -10.48 18.52
N GLN A 4 -5.96 -10.81 18.40
CA GLN A 4 -6.46 -11.56 17.27
C GLN A 4 -6.31 -10.62 16.06
N GLU A 5 -5.22 -10.80 15.30
CA GLU A 5 -4.99 -10.03 14.08
C GLU A 5 -5.94 -10.56 13.02
N ASN A 6 -6.93 -9.73 12.65
CA ASN A 6 -7.84 -10.06 11.58
C ASN A 6 -7.12 -9.87 10.24
N ARG A 7 -6.75 -10.96 9.61
CA ARG A 7 -6.05 -10.98 8.32
C ARG A 7 -6.93 -11.68 7.29
N ILE A 8 -7.16 -11.00 6.17
CA ILE A 8 -7.94 -11.49 5.04
C ILE A 8 -7.02 -11.57 3.83
N PHE A 9 -6.91 -12.77 3.24
CA PHE A 9 -6.10 -13.00 2.05
C PHE A 9 -7.00 -13.34 0.87
N LEU A 10 -6.87 -12.59 -0.23
CA LEU A 10 -7.66 -12.73 -1.44
C LEU A 10 -6.77 -13.14 -2.61
N GLN A 11 -7.27 -13.97 -3.51
CA GLN A 11 -6.56 -14.27 -4.76
C GLN A 11 -6.60 -13.06 -5.68
N SER A 12 -7.79 -12.47 -5.86
CA SER A 12 -7.99 -11.27 -6.67
C SER A 12 -9.07 -10.39 -6.06
N VAL A 13 -8.96 -9.09 -6.27
CA VAL A 13 -9.93 -8.08 -5.86
C VAL A 13 -9.82 -6.87 -6.79
N ASP A 14 -10.81 -6.00 -6.82
CA ASP A 14 -10.69 -4.73 -7.54
C ASP A 14 -9.59 -3.85 -6.92
N SER A 15 -9.66 -3.64 -5.61
CA SER A 15 -8.65 -2.93 -4.81
C SER A 15 -8.79 -3.32 -3.34
N THR A 16 -7.67 -3.56 -2.66
CA THR A 16 -7.67 -3.85 -1.21
C THR A 16 -8.23 -2.69 -0.39
N ASN A 17 -8.00 -1.44 -0.81
CA ASN A 17 -8.63 -0.26 -0.20
C ASN A 17 -10.15 -0.27 -0.40
N GLU A 18 -10.63 -0.54 -1.61
CA GLU A 18 -12.07 -0.58 -1.90
C GLU A 18 -12.76 -1.73 -1.17
N TYR A 19 -12.10 -2.88 -1.05
CA TYR A 19 -12.62 -3.98 -0.24
C TYR A 19 -12.86 -3.55 1.20
N LEU A 20 -11.86 -2.92 1.84
CA LEU A 20 -12.02 -2.41 3.20
C LEU A 20 -13.09 -1.34 3.30
N LYS A 21 -13.20 -0.44 2.32
CA LYS A 21 -14.26 0.58 2.31
C LYS A 21 -15.67 -0.04 2.29
N ARG A 22 -15.87 -1.09 1.49
CA ARG A 22 -17.18 -1.74 1.35
C ARG A 22 -17.59 -2.53 2.60
N ASN A 23 -16.61 -3.17 3.23
CA ASN A 23 -16.85 -4.11 4.33
C ASN A 23 -16.51 -3.54 5.71
N ALA A 24 -16.10 -2.27 5.80
CA ALA A 24 -15.62 -1.68 7.05
C ALA A 24 -16.59 -1.84 8.23
N ALA A 25 -17.92 -1.74 7.99
CA ALA A 25 -18.90 -1.84 9.05
C ALA A 25 -18.80 -3.14 9.88
N ASP A 26 -18.40 -4.23 9.24
CA ASP A 26 -18.33 -5.58 9.83
C ASP A 26 -16.91 -5.99 10.23
N LEU A 27 -15.93 -5.09 10.03
CA LEU A 27 -14.52 -5.41 10.27
C LEU A 27 -14.00 -4.70 11.53
N PRO A 28 -13.27 -5.42 12.40
CA PRO A 28 -12.67 -4.84 13.58
C PRO A 28 -11.50 -3.91 13.25
N ASP A 29 -11.10 -3.11 14.24
CA ASP A 29 -9.90 -2.28 14.16
C ASP A 29 -8.67 -3.12 13.82
N ARG A 30 -7.75 -2.53 13.05
CA ARG A 30 -6.50 -3.16 12.59
C ARG A 30 -6.70 -4.41 11.74
N THR A 31 -7.80 -4.48 10.98
CA THR A 31 -7.95 -5.52 9.96
C THR A 31 -6.98 -5.26 8.80
N LEU A 32 -6.24 -6.29 8.44
CA LEU A 32 -5.37 -6.34 7.26
C LEU A 32 -6.05 -7.11 6.14
N VAL A 33 -6.12 -6.53 4.96
CA VAL A 33 -6.47 -7.23 3.72
C VAL A 33 -5.26 -7.25 2.81
N ALA A 34 -4.95 -8.41 2.26
CA ALA A 34 -3.92 -8.56 1.23
C ALA A 34 -4.48 -9.35 0.04
N ALA A 35 -3.97 -9.08 -1.15
CA ALA A 35 -4.38 -9.75 -2.38
C ALA A 35 -3.16 -10.09 -3.26
N LYS A 36 -3.28 -11.15 -4.06
CA LYS A 36 -2.25 -11.49 -5.06
C LYS A 36 -2.36 -10.62 -6.32
N HIS A 37 -3.58 -10.13 -6.62
CA HIS A 37 -3.85 -9.30 -7.79
C HIS A 37 -4.94 -8.26 -7.50
N GLN A 38 -4.79 -7.06 -8.10
CA GLN A 38 -5.81 -6.02 -8.10
C GLN A 38 -6.22 -5.64 -9.54
N SER A 39 -7.45 -5.95 -9.94
CA SER A 39 -7.96 -5.64 -11.28
C SER A 39 -8.18 -4.13 -11.51
N ALA A 40 -8.34 -3.36 -10.43
CA ALA A 40 -8.55 -1.91 -10.45
C ALA A 40 -7.77 -1.22 -9.33
N GLY A 41 -6.48 -1.56 -9.18
CA GLY A 41 -5.59 -0.96 -8.17
C GLY A 41 -5.57 0.57 -8.28
N LYS A 42 -5.58 1.25 -7.14
CA LYS A 42 -5.66 2.71 -7.06
C LYS A 42 -4.37 3.34 -6.56
N GLY A 43 -3.99 4.45 -7.18
CA GLY A 43 -2.99 5.39 -6.72
C GLY A 43 -3.61 6.75 -6.41
N ARG A 44 -2.80 7.73 -6.03
CA ARG A 44 -3.25 9.10 -5.77
C ARG A 44 -3.65 9.82 -7.06
N LEU A 45 -4.53 10.81 -6.93
CA LEU A 45 -4.94 11.71 -8.04
C LEU A 45 -5.50 10.96 -9.24
N GLY A 46 -6.29 9.89 -9.00
CA GLY A 46 -6.91 9.11 -10.06
C GLY A 46 -5.95 8.18 -10.82
N ARG A 47 -4.68 8.09 -10.44
CA ARG A 47 -3.75 7.15 -11.06
C ARG A 47 -4.12 5.72 -10.70
N ARG A 48 -3.71 4.78 -11.55
CA ARG A 48 -3.84 3.34 -11.28
C ARG A 48 -2.56 2.78 -10.71
N TRP A 49 -2.69 1.85 -9.75
CA TRP A 49 -1.60 0.95 -9.38
C TRP A 49 -1.62 -0.24 -10.34
N GLN A 50 -0.54 -0.45 -11.05
CA GLN A 50 -0.38 -1.57 -11.96
C GLN A 50 0.35 -2.69 -11.25
N ASP A 51 -0.19 -3.90 -11.34
CA ASP A 51 0.45 -5.10 -10.82
C ASP A 51 0.33 -6.26 -11.79
N LYS A 52 1.21 -7.22 -11.64
CA LYS A 52 1.12 -8.55 -12.23
C LYS A 52 0.90 -9.54 -11.09
N GLU A 53 0.01 -10.50 -11.30
CA GLU A 53 -0.39 -11.44 -10.25
C GLU A 53 0.81 -12.11 -9.59
N GLY A 54 0.90 -11.97 -8.26
CA GLY A 54 1.96 -12.56 -7.44
C GLY A 54 3.31 -11.83 -7.47
N ASP A 55 3.47 -10.78 -8.27
CA ASP A 55 4.72 -10.02 -8.39
C ASP A 55 4.76 -8.77 -7.50
N SER A 56 3.68 -8.49 -6.76
CA SER A 56 3.58 -7.36 -5.83
C SER A 56 3.10 -7.80 -4.45
N LEU A 57 3.52 -7.08 -3.41
CA LEU A 57 2.80 -7.07 -2.15
C LEU A 57 1.72 -5.99 -2.24
N LEU A 58 0.47 -6.40 -2.15
CA LEU A 58 -0.71 -5.54 -2.22
C LEU A 58 -1.50 -5.72 -0.94
N CYS A 59 -1.50 -4.72 -0.08
CA CYS A 59 -2.24 -4.82 1.18
C CYS A 59 -2.80 -3.48 1.63
N SER A 60 -3.82 -3.55 2.48
CA SER A 60 -4.45 -2.38 3.11
C SER A 60 -4.79 -2.67 4.55
N TRP A 61 -4.61 -1.69 5.41
CA TRP A 61 -4.98 -1.71 6.82
C TRP A 61 -6.19 -0.83 7.06
N LEU A 62 -7.13 -1.32 7.87
CA LEU A 62 -8.24 -0.55 8.43
C LEU A 62 -7.88 -0.10 9.85
N PHE A 63 -8.06 1.19 10.12
CA PHE A 63 -7.98 1.77 11.45
C PHE A 63 -9.26 2.53 11.76
N TRP A 64 -9.79 2.34 12.96
CA TRP A 64 -10.95 3.06 13.44
C TRP A 64 -10.54 4.23 14.33
N GLU A 65 -11.24 5.36 14.19
CA GLU A 65 -11.18 6.52 15.09
C GLU A 65 -9.76 7.09 15.30
N LEU A 66 -8.96 7.15 14.23
CA LEU A 66 -7.70 7.89 14.30
C LEU A 66 -7.96 9.39 14.46
N GLU A 67 -7.21 10.04 15.34
CA GLU A 67 -7.21 11.49 15.48
C GLU A 67 -6.72 12.19 14.19
N SER A 68 -7.10 13.45 14.01
CA SER A 68 -6.77 14.21 12.78
C SER A 68 -5.26 14.28 12.51
N GLU A 69 -4.46 14.43 13.56
CA GLU A 69 -2.99 14.43 13.47
C GLU A 69 -2.45 13.07 13.03
N GLN A 70 -2.98 11.98 13.61
CA GLN A 70 -2.62 10.61 13.25
C GLN A 70 -2.96 10.31 11.78
N MET A 71 -4.13 10.77 11.31
CA MET A 71 -4.53 10.66 9.91
C MET A 71 -3.56 11.37 8.98
N THR A 72 -3.13 12.57 9.33
CA THR A 72 -2.18 13.35 8.54
C THR A 72 -0.81 12.68 8.46
N LEU A 73 -0.37 12.05 9.54
CA LEU A 73 0.93 11.38 9.62
C LEU A 73 0.91 9.94 9.07
N LEU A 74 -0.26 9.34 8.88
CA LEU A 74 -0.39 7.93 8.50
C LEU A 74 0.38 7.56 7.22
N PRO A 75 0.36 8.35 6.12
CA PRO A 75 1.14 8.02 4.93
C PRO A 75 2.65 8.04 5.19
N LEU A 76 3.13 8.98 6.00
CA LEU A 76 4.54 9.08 6.37
C LEU A 76 4.98 7.89 7.24
N LEU A 77 4.17 7.53 8.24
CA LEU A 77 4.45 6.39 9.13
C LEU A 77 4.45 5.06 8.34
N ALA A 78 3.51 4.88 7.41
CA ALA A 78 3.48 3.73 6.52
C ALA A 78 4.72 3.68 5.62
N GLY A 79 5.11 4.81 5.01
CA GLY A 79 6.32 4.93 4.21
C GLY A 79 7.59 4.60 5.01
N LEU A 80 7.71 5.10 6.25
CA LEU A 80 8.82 4.78 7.15
C LEU A 80 8.85 3.30 7.53
N ALA A 81 7.69 2.67 7.74
CA ALA A 81 7.61 1.24 8.04
C ALA A 81 8.09 0.39 6.86
N VAL A 82 7.63 0.70 5.63
CA VAL A 82 8.10 0.05 4.40
C VAL A 82 9.60 0.26 4.22
N ARG A 83 10.07 1.50 4.31
CA ARG A 83 11.49 1.85 4.22
C ARG A 83 12.33 1.01 5.18
N ARG A 84 11.98 0.97 6.47
CA ARG A 84 12.69 0.17 7.49
C ARG A 84 12.69 -1.32 7.19
N ALA A 85 11.60 -1.85 6.63
CA ALA A 85 11.52 -3.26 6.24
C ALA A 85 12.51 -3.55 5.11
N LEU A 86 12.58 -2.70 4.09
CA LEU A 86 13.51 -2.84 2.97
C LEU A 86 14.98 -2.64 3.38
N GLU A 87 15.26 -1.70 4.30
CA GLU A 87 16.62 -1.51 4.86
C GLU A 87 17.12 -2.74 5.63
N LYS A 88 16.21 -3.43 6.35
CA LYS A 88 16.56 -4.72 7.00
C LYS A 88 16.88 -5.84 6.00
N MET A 89 16.41 -5.73 4.77
CA MET A 89 16.78 -6.63 3.67
C MET A 89 18.07 -6.21 2.94
N GLY A 90 18.77 -5.18 3.44
CA GLY A 90 20.02 -4.70 2.88
C GLY A 90 19.86 -3.64 1.78
N MET A 91 18.67 -3.14 1.53
CA MET A 91 18.43 -2.17 0.47
C MET A 91 18.71 -0.73 0.93
N LYS A 92 19.32 0.08 0.07
CA LYS A 92 19.44 1.52 0.29
C LYS A 92 18.13 2.20 -0.17
N THR A 93 17.44 2.85 0.75
CA THR A 93 16.10 3.39 0.51
C THR A 93 15.95 4.85 0.88
N ALA A 94 15.00 5.53 0.26
CA ALA A 94 14.63 6.91 0.55
C ALA A 94 13.11 7.09 0.48
N LEU A 95 12.58 8.09 1.20
CA LEU A 95 11.20 8.51 1.04
C LEU A 95 11.14 9.65 0.03
N LYS A 96 10.28 9.50 -0.98
CA LYS A 96 9.85 10.59 -1.85
C LYS A 96 8.52 11.11 -1.32
N TRP A 97 8.55 12.30 -0.74
CA TRP A 97 7.35 12.94 -0.21
C TRP A 97 6.25 13.00 -1.28
N SER A 98 5.04 12.65 -0.99
CA SER A 98 4.45 12.38 0.33
C SER A 98 4.12 10.90 0.56
N ASN A 99 4.32 10.01 -0.41
CA ASN A 99 3.70 8.67 -0.41
C ASN A 99 4.48 7.59 -1.18
N ASP A 100 5.69 7.88 -1.65
CA ASP A 100 6.48 6.93 -2.40
C ASP A 100 7.74 6.52 -1.63
N VAL A 101 8.10 5.24 -1.75
CA VAL A 101 9.39 4.72 -1.28
C VAL A 101 10.24 4.39 -2.48
N LEU A 102 11.47 4.89 -2.44
CA LEU A 102 12.48 4.65 -3.46
C LEU A 102 13.52 3.67 -2.94
N ALA A 103 14.06 2.85 -3.85
CA ALA A 103 15.27 2.07 -3.63
C ALA A 103 16.35 2.45 -4.64
N GLN A 104 17.61 2.41 -4.22
CA GLN A 104 18.74 2.70 -5.10
C GLN A 104 19.29 1.41 -5.72
N SER A 105 19.37 1.39 -7.05
CA SER A 105 20.06 0.37 -7.84
C SER A 105 20.84 1.04 -8.96
N ASP A 106 22.06 0.58 -9.22
CA ASP A 106 22.95 1.09 -10.27
C ASP A 106 23.13 2.61 -10.27
N GLY A 107 23.23 3.18 -9.05
CA GLY A 107 23.40 4.63 -8.86
C GLY A 107 22.12 5.46 -9.06
N ARG A 108 21.02 4.86 -9.48
CA ARG A 108 19.73 5.53 -9.73
C ARG A 108 18.72 5.18 -8.65
N TRP A 109 17.78 6.13 -8.37
CA TRP A 109 16.66 5.94 -7.48
C TRP A 109 15.42 5.53 -8.27
N TRP A 110 14.78 4.45 -7.83
CA TRP A 110 13.60 3.87 -8.47
C TRP A 110 12.45 3.81 -7.46
N LYS A 111 11.24 4.13 -7.90
CA LYS A 111 10.05 3.92 -7.08
C LYS A 111 9.74 2.43 -6.99
N VAL A 112 9.83 1.89 -5.78
CA VAL A 112 9.54 0.47 -5.49
C VAL A 112 8.26 0.27 -4.68
N ALA A 113 7.76 1.32 -4.02
CA ALA A 113 6.50 1.23 -3.28
C ALA A 113 5.72 2.55 -3.33
N GLY A 114 4.40 2.43 -3.15
CA GLY A 114 3.48 3.54 -3.02
C GLY A 114 2.48 3.32 -1.89
N ILE A 115 2.11 4.42 -1.22
CA ILE A 115 1.15 4.43 -0.12
C ILE A 115 -0.08 5.26 -0.53
N LEU A 116 -1.27 4.73 -0.26
CA LEU A 116 -2.55 5.42 -0.48
C LEU A 116 -3.39 5.37 0.80
N CYS A 117 -3.42 6.47 1.53
CA CYS A 117 -4.29 6.62 2.69
C CYS A 117 -5.56 7.36 2.33
N GLU A 118 -6.69 6.81 2.73
CA GLU A 118 -8.03 7.34 2.50
C GLU A 118 -8.85 7.26 3.79
N SER A 119 -9.87 8.07 3.90
CA SER A 119 -10.81 8.00 5.03
C SER A 119 -12.25 8.08 4.56
N ARG A 120 -13.16 7.51 5.36
CA ARG A 120 -14.59 7.64 5.18
C ARG A 120 -15.32 7.56 6.51
N ILE A 121 -16.55 8.06 6.55
CA ILE A 121 -17.45 7.83 7.67
C ILE A 121 -18.31 6.60 7.38
N VAL A 122 -18.37 5.69 8.34
CA VAL A 122 -19.16 4.46 8.29
C VAL A 122 -19.93 4.36 9.60
N ASN A 123 -21.25 4.39 9.55
CA ASN A 123 -22.14 4.35 10.72
C ASN A 123 -21.75 5.39 11.80
N GLY A 124 -21.42 6.62 11.37
CA GLY A 124 -21.01 7.72 12.26
C GLY A 124 -19.57 7.64 12.78
N ARG A 125 -18.84 6.58 12.49
CA ARG A 125 -17.44 6.38 12.90
C ARG A 125 -16.47 6.67 11.74
N ARG A 126 -15.31 7.20 12.06
CA ARG A 126 -14.25 7.45 11.06
C ARG A 126 -13.42 6.20 10.84
N ALA A 127 -13.43 5.69 9.62
CA ALA A 127 -12.55 4.63 9.14
C ALA A 127 -11.38 5.24 8.36
N ALA A 128 -10.16 4.96 8.76
CA ALA A 128 -8.93 5.26 8.02
C ALA A 128 -8.43 3.99 7.34
N ILE A 129 -8.10 4.07 6.06
CA ILE A 129 -7.63 2.95 5.26
C ILE A 129 -6.27 3.31 4.70
N CYS A 130 -5.26 2.49 5.00
CA CYS A 130 -3.88 2.68 4.56
C CYS A 130 -3.49 1.56 3.60
N GLY A 131 -3.52 1.84 2.30
CA GLY A 131 -3.05 0.94 1.26
C GLY A 131 -1.56 1.06 1.03
N ILE A 132 -0.91 -0.09 0.85
CA ILE A 132 0.51 -0.23 0.56
C ILE A 132 0.66 -1.17 -0.63
N GLY A 133 1.31 -0.69 -1.68
CA GLY A 133 1.75 -1.50 -2.81
C GLY A 133 3.28 -1.51 -2.87
N ILE A 134 3.89 -2.69 -2.98
CA ILE A 134 5.33 -2.85 -3.14
C ILE A 134 5.58 -3.72 -4.37
N ASN A 135 6.40 -3.25 -5.29
CA ASN A 135 6.84 -4.01 -6.45
C ASN A 135 7.93 -4.99 -6.02
N LEU A 136 7.71 -6.29 -6.22
CA LEU A 136 8.62 -7.33 -5.75
C LEU A 136 9.42 -7.96 -6.90
N ARG A 137 8.78 -8.32 -8.02
CA ARG A 137 9.39 -9.16 -9.07
C ARG A 137 8.99 -8.78 -10.49
N GLN A 138 8.30 -7.67 -10.70
CA GLN A 138 7.95 -7.22 -12.04
C GLN A 138 9.21 -6.92 -12.86
N SER A 139 9.19 -7.30 -14.14
CA SER A 139 10.30 -7.03 -15.06
C SER A 139 10.36 -5.57 -15.50
N ARG A 140 11.48 -5.15 -16.06
CA ARG A 140 11.64 -3.81 -16.62
C ARG A 140 10.64 -3.54 -17.75
N GLU A 141 10.44 -4.53 -18.62
CA GLU A 141 9.51 -4.45 -19.75
C GLU A 141 8.06 -4.24 -19.26
N PHE A 142 7.68 -4.81 -18.13
CA PHE A 142 6.37 -4.58 -17.53
C PHE A 142 6.18 -3.09 -17.20
N PHE A 143 7.14 -2.47 -16.53
CA PHE A 143 7.04 -1.04 -16.17
C PHE A 143 7.02 -0.15 -17.42
N GLU A 144 7.83 -0.43 -18.42
CA GLU A 144 7.86 0.29 -19.69
C GLU A 144 6.53 0.17 -20.43
N SER A 145 5.94 -1.02 -20.51
CA SER A 145 4.63 -1.23 -21.14
C SER A 145 3.50 -0.49 -20.44
N CYS A 146 3.66 -0.20 -19.15
CA CYS A 146 2.71 0.57 -18.34
C CYS A 146 3.00 2.08 -18.33
N GLY A 147 4.06 2.56 -19.01
CA GLY A 147 4.49 3.97 -18.95
C GLY A 147 5.02 4.39 -17.58
N LEU A 148 5.61 3.47 -16.82
CA LEU A 148 6.13 3.67 -15.46
C LEU A 148 7.67 3.66 -15.44
N GLU A 149 8.28 4.52 -16.22
CA GLU A 149 9.73 4.56 -16.46
C GLU A 149 10.57 4.79 -15.18
N ASP A 150 10.00 5.43 -14.16
CA ASP A 150 10.66 5.70 -12.88
C ASP A 150 10.40 4.60 -11.81
N ALA A 151 9.66 3.54 -12.16
CA ALA A 151 9.37 2.43 -11.26
C ALA A 151 10.30 1.25 -11.50
N SER A 152 10.52 0.47 -10.42
CA SER A 152 11.22 -0.81 -10.46
C SER A 152 10.66 -1.74 -9.38
N SER A 153 11.07 -3.00 -9.43
CA SER A 153 10.89 -3.99 -8.37
C SER A 153 12.14 -4.07 -7.47
N LEU A 154 12.03 -4.85 -6.39
CA LEU A 154 13.11 -5.13 -5.43
C LEU A 154 14.18 -6.06 -5.99
#